data_7e12f2c47a0fcbfb6d78b2658e1f5023
#
_entry.id   7e12f2c47a0fcbfb6d78b2658e1f5023
#
_cell.length_a   1.000
_cell.length_b   1.000
_cell.length_c   1.000
_cell.angle_alpha   90.00
_cell.angle_beta   90.00
_cell.angle_gamma   90.00
#
_symmetry.space_group_name_H-M   'P 1'
#
loop_
_entity.id
_entity.type
_entity.pdbx_description
1 polymer ?
#
loop_
_entity_poly.entity_id
_entity_poly.type
_entity_poly.pdbx_seq_one_letter_code
_entity_poly.pdbx_strand_id
1 'polypeptide(L)'
;YMPVPKLKLEPIRKKYDELRDHGILRGFVWGDQAGCWQHAACLMDISDLIVSAMERPTWVHELLHVLLEKKLQFIESMKGAAFDLIETGGGSASSTVISPELHKEFCLPYDTAMHEALHGLNFLVTYHTCGGTHGIEEYIVQNGADASETVAPPSVGGNQEPWELKRKVGARIALIGGVDQHNTLTTGSPEDIRNKVFELFEKVGVDGGYICSASDHFFDTPVENLKVFAAAAKECAY
;
A
#
# COMPACT_ATOMS: atom_id res chain seq x y z
N TYR A 1 17.09 7.71 21.41
CA TYR A 1 15.83 7.28 22.07
C TYR A 1 14.64 7.67 21.20
N MET A 2 13.85 6.69 20.76
CA MET A 2 12.64 6.89 19.95
C MET A 2 11.44 6.33 20.75
N PRO A 3 10.61 7.20 21.36
CA PRO A 3 9.44 6.75 22.08
C PRO A 3 8.38 6.21 21.11
N VAL A 4 7.76 5.10 21.46
CA VAL A 4 6.67 4.51 20.68
C VAL A 4 5.34 5.01 21.25
N PRO A 5 4.49 5.65 20.43
CA PRO A 5 3.15 6.05 20.87
C PRO A 5 2.29 4.79 21.12
N LYS A 6 1.26 4.95 21.94
CA LYS A 6 0.21 3.94 22.09
C LYS A 6 -1.04 4.39 21.36
N LEU A 7 -1.65 3.47 20.64
CA LEU A 7 -2.89 3.75 19.93
C LEU A 7 -4.04 4.03 20.91
N LYS A 8 -4.85 5.06 20.62
CA LYS A 8 -6.08 5.37 21.36
C LYS A 8 -7.25 4.68 20.67
N LEU A 9 -7.84 3.68 21.31
CA LEU A 9 -8.86 2.83 20.72
C LEU A 9 -10.25 3.49 20.61
N GLU A 10 -10.60 4.36 21.57
CA GLU A 10 -11.94 4.98 21.61
C GLU A 10 -12.28 5.82 20.37
N PRO A 11 -11.40 6.75 19.89
CA PRO A 11 -11.68 7.50 18.67
C PRO A 11 -11.85 6.62 17.44
N ILE A 12 -11.10 5.51 17.37
CA ILE A 12 -11.16 4.55 16.27
C ILE A 12 -12.51 3.83 16.29
N ARG A 13 -12.91 3.33 17.46
CA ARG A 13 -14.21 2.67 17.64
C ARG A 13 -15.35 3.59 17.25
N LYS A 14 -15.32 4.84 17.72
CA LYS A 14 -16.32 5.84 17.35
C LYS A 14 -16.38 6.02 15.83
N LYS A 15 -15.22 6.14 15.16
CA LYS A 15 -15.16 6.31 13.70
C LYS A 15 -15.66 5.08 12.95
N TYR A 16 -15.30 3.90 13.43
CA TYR A 16 -15.80 2.63 12.89
C TYR A 16 -17.32 2.55 12.97
N ASP A 17 -17.90 2.91 14.14
CA ASP A 17 -19.35 2.90 14.36
C ASP A 17 -20.09 3.95 13.51
N GLU A 18 -19.43 5.07 13.18
CA GLU A 18 -19.97 6.08 12.25
C GLU A 18 -20.00 5.58 10.80
N LEU A 19 -18.95 4.86 10.36
CA LEU A 19 -18.85 4.36 8.99
C LEU A 19 -19.77 3.15 8.73
N ARG A 20 -19.78 2.15 9.62
CA ARG A 20 -20.57 0.92 9.49
C ARG A 20 -20.59 0.39 8.04
N ASP A 21 -21.78 0.34 7.45
CA ASP A 21 -22.00 -0.17 6.10
C ASP A 21 -21.69 0.83 4.98
N HIS A 22 -21.21 2.04 5.34
CA HIS A 22 -20.91 3.10 4.38
C HIS A 22 -19.45 3.08 3.87
N GLY A 23 -18.59 2.26 4.45
CA GLY A 23 -17.19 2.15 4.05
C GLY A 23 -16.37 1.30 5.02
N ILE A 24 -15.09 1.15 4.71
CA ILE A 24 -14.12 0.47 5.56
C ILE A 24 -13.24 1.49 6.29
N LEU A 25 -12.79 1.15 7.48
CA LEU A 25 -11.84 1.96 8.23
C LEU A 25 -10.43 1.37 8.08
N ARG A 26 -9.59 2.08 7.34
CA ARG A 26 -8.17 1.75 7.18
C ARG A 26 -7.34 2.44 8.25
N GLY A 27 -6.44 1.70 8.85
CA GLY A 27 -5.39 2.20 9.74
C GLY A 27 -4.01 1.98 9.16
N PHE A 28 -2.99 2.46 9.87
CA PHE A 28 -1.59 2.24 9.52
C PHE A 28 -0.75 2.00 10.78
N VAL A 29 0.37 1.33 10.61
CA VAL A 29 1.38 1.17 11.67
C VAL A 29 2.15 2.48 11.80
N TRP A 30 2.51 2.85 13.02
CA TRP A 30 3.26 4.08 13.30
C TRP A 30 4.54 4.21 12.46
N GLY A 31 4.77 5.43 12.00
CA GLY A 31 5.82 5.80 11.05
C GLY A 31 5.21 6.08 9.66
N ASP A 32 5.94 6.78 8.81
CA ASP A 32 5.47 7.09 7.47
C ASP A 32 5.28 5.81 6.64
N GLN A 33 4.10 5.60 6.11
CA GLN A 33 3.69 4.43 5.32
C GLN A 33 4.12 3.07 5.89
N ALA A 34 4.46 3.01 7.16
CA ALA A 34 4.70 1.85 8.00
C ALA A 34 5.88 0.90 7.69
N GLY A 35 6.40 0.77 6.47
CA GLY A 35 7.54 -0.10 6.19
C GLY A 35 8.81 0.28 6.98
N CYS A 36 9.63 -0.70 7.39
CA CYS A 36 10.89 -0.40 8.08
C CYS A 36 11.87 0.34 7.17
N TRP A 37 11.99 -0.08 5.91
CA TRP A 37 12.81 0.60 4.90
C TRP A 37 12.30 2.02 4.63
N GLN A 38 10.99 2.19 4.44
CA GLN A 38 10.37 3.50 4.27
C GLN A 38 10.67 4.41 5.47
N HIS A 39 10.56 3.91 6.69
CA HIS A 39 10.86 4.70 7.88
C HIS A 39 12.35 5.08 7.96
N ALA A 40 13.26 4.18 7.58
CA ALA A 40 14.68 4.49 7.48
C ALA A 40 14.93 5.61 6.45
N ALA A 41 14.25 5.57 5.29
CA ALA A 41 14.32 6.61 4.27
C ALA A 41 13.73 7.96 4.71
N CYS A 42 12.92 8.01 5.77
CA CYS A 42 12.48 9.27 6.40
C CYS A 42 13.48 9.80 7.44
N LEU A 43 14.39 8.98 7.93
CA LEU A 43 15.40 9.36 8.93
C LEU A 43 16.72 9.80 8.29
N MET A 44 16.97 9.45 7.02
CA MET A 44 18.16 9.81 6.27
C MET A 44 17.83 9.93 4.77
N ASP A 45 18.72 10.55 4.00
CA ASP A 45 18.56 10.62 2.54
C ASP A 45 18.48 9.23 1.93
N ILE A 46 17.55 9.03 0.99
CA ILE A 46 17.32 7.71 0.36
C ILE A 46 18.56 7.22 -0.41
N SER A 47 19.33 8.12 -1.03
CA SER A 47 20.56 7.76 -1.74
C SER A 47 21.61 7.27 -0.76
N ASP A 48 21.74 7.92 0.40
CA ASP A 48 22.66 7.50 1.46
C ASP A 48 22.25 6.16 2.07
N LEU A 49 20.95 5.90 2.19
CA LEU A 49 20.43 4.61 2.66
C LEU A 49 20.78 3.50 1.66
N ILE A 50 20.55 3.73 0.36
CA ILE A 50 20.88 2.76 -0.70
C ILE A 50 22.39 2.48 -0.74
N VAL A 51 23.23 3.52 -0.71
CA VAL A 51 24.68 3.34 -0.66
C VAL A 51 25.11 2.59 0.59
N SER A 52 24.50 2.91 1.74
CA SER A 52 24.77 2.20 3.00
C SER A 52 24.35 0.73 2.95
N ALA A 53 23.26 0.40 2.28
CA ALA A 53 22.84 -0.98 2.09
C ALA A 53 23.84 -1.80 1.28
N MET A 54 24.51 -1.17 0.31
CA MET A 54 25.56 -1.80 -0.51
C MET A 54 26.92 -1.91 0.22
N GLU A 55 27.32 -0.87 0.94
CA GLU A 55 28.64 -0.77 1.55
C GLU A 55 28.70 -1.28 2.99
N ARG A 56 27.59 -1.17 3.73
CA ARG A 56 27.49 -1.48 5.16
C ARG A 56 26.18 -2.22 5.48
N PRO A 57 25.86 -3.35 4.82
CA PRO A 57 24.57 -4.03 4.96
C PRO A 57 24.24 -4.39 6.41
N THR A 58 25.22 -4.83 7.20
CA THR A 58 25.04 -5.15 8.61
C THR A 58 24.50 -3.95 9.40
N TRP A 59 25.03 -2.76 9.20
CA TRP A 59 24.55 -1.55 9.87
C TRP A 59 23.10 -1.20 9.47
N VAL A 60 22.76 -1.37 8.19
CA VAL A 60 21.38 -1.15 7.73
C VAL A 60 20.43 -2.16 8.38
N HIS A 61 20.81 -3.43 8.45
CA HIS A 61 20.04 -4.45 9.17
C HIS A 61 19.83 -4.09 10.65
N GLU A 62 20.87 -3.60 11.33
CA GLU A 62 20.74 -3.15 12.73
C GLU A 62 19.74 -1.99 12.86
N LEU A 63 19.78 -1.01 11.96
CA LEU A 63 18.81 0.09 11.92
C LEU A 63 17.39 -0.44 11.71
N LEU A 64 17.18 -1.32 10.72
CA LEU A 64 15.88 -1.89 10.39
C LEU A 64 15.34 -2.76 11.54
N HIS A 65 16.20 -3.50 12.25
CA HIS A 65 15.80 -4.24 13.44
C HIS A 65 15.30 -3.32 14.56
N VAL A 66 15.99 -2.22 14.84
CA VAL A 66 15.52 -1.23 15.83
C VAL A 66 14.16 -0.67 15.42
N LEU A 67 13.96 -0.35 14.15
CA LEU A 67 12.67 0.13 13.65
C LEU A 67 11.58 -0.93 13.76
N LEU A 68 11.88 -2.18 13.39
CA LEU A 68 10.95 -3.30 13.51
C LEU A 68 10.50 -3.51 14.96
N GLU A 69 11.42 -3.55 15.93
CA GLU A 69 11.08 -3.68 17.35
C GLU A 69 10.10 -2.60 17.80
N LYS A 70 10.31 -1.35 17.35
CA LYS A 70 9.41 -0.23 17.68
C LYS A 70 8.04 -0.37 17.02
N LYS A 71 8.00 -0.84 15.77
CA LYS A 71 6.75 -1.11 15.07
C LYS A 71 5.97 -2.25 15.70
N LEU A 72 6.64 -3.33 16.09
CA LEU A 72 6.01 -4.44 16.81
C LEU A 72 5.41 -4.00 18.16
N GLN A 73 6.12 -3.14 18.92
CA GLN A 73 5.57 -2.52 20.14
C GLN A 73 4.30 -1.69 19.86
N PHE A 74 4.28 -0.96 18.74
CA PHE A 74 3.08 -0.21 18.35
C PHE A 74 1.95 -1.15 17.95
N ILE A 75 2.24 -2.17 17.13
CA ILE A 75 1.25 -3.19 16.69
C ILE A 75 0.60 -3.86 17.90
N GLU A 76 1.36 -4.19 18.94
CA GLU A 76 0.78 -4.74 20.17
C GLU A 76 -0.27 -3.81 20.79
N SER A 77 -0.05 -2.48 20.71
CA SER A 77 -1.01 -1.49 21.20
C SER A 77 -2.29 -1.37 20.36
N MET A 78 -2.31 -1.98 19.16
CA MET A 78 -3.49 -2.00 18.28
C MET A 78 -4.49 -3.11 18.64
N LYS A 79 -4.16 -3.98 19.59
CA LYS A 79 -5.03 -5.07 20.01
C LYS A 79 -6.42 -4.54 20.40
N GLY A 80 -7.45 -5.03 19.70
CA GLY A 80 -8.84 -4.59 19.90
C GLY A 80 -9.21 -3.28 19.19
N ALA A 81 -8.33 -2.70 18.39
CA ALA A 81 -8.69 -1.60 17.51
C ALA A 81 -9.69 -2.06 16.43
N ALA A 82 -10.65 -1.21 16.09
CA ALA A 82 -11.69 -1.51 15.11
C ALA A 82 -11.26 -0.99 13.73
N PHE A 83 -10.24 -1.62 13.15
CA PHE A 83 -9.86 -1.42 11.75
C PHE A 83 -10.26 -2.63 10.91
N ASP A 84 -10.67 -2.38 9.68
CA ASP A 84 -10.94 -3.41 8.68
C ASP A 84 -9.66 -3.82 7.94
N LEU A 85 -8.73 -2.88 7.74
CA LEU A 85 -7.52 -3.04 6.95
C LEU A 85 -6.39 -2.21 7.53
N ILE A 86 -5.17 -2.75 7.56
CA ILE A 86 -3.97 -2.02 8.00
C ILE A 86 -3.01 -1.85 6.82
N GLU A 87 -2.59 -0.62 6.60
CA GLU A 87 -1.58 -0.28 5.60
C GLU A 87 -0.16 -0.46 6.14
N THR A 88 0.70 -1.02 5.30
CA THR A 88 2.14 -1.21 5.52
C THR A 88 2.91 -0.87 4.24
N GLY A 89 4.22 -1.05 4.22
CA GLY A 89 5.06 -0.81 3.05
C GLY A 89 5.52 0.64 2.92
N GLY A 90 5.58 1.13 1.70
CA GLY A 90 5.96 2.50 1.36
C GLY A 90 6.65 2.64 0.01
N GLY A 91 6.57 3.83 -0.59
CA GLY A 91 7.05 4.11 -1.95
C GLY A 91 8.57 3.96 -2.13
N SER A 92 9.36 4.22 -1.07
CA SER A 92 10.82 4.05 -1.12
C SER A 92 11.26 2.58 -1.32
N ALA A 93 10.36 1.63 -1.11
CA ALA A 93 10.58 0.20 -1.33
C ALA A 93 10.19 -0.25 -2.75
N SER A 94 9.68 0.63 -3.60
CA SER A 94 9.26 0.30 -4.96
C SER A 94 10.45 -0.08 -5.86
N SER A 95 10.19 -0.89 -6.88
CA SER A 95 11.23 -1.33 -7.83
C SER A 95 11.67 -0.23 -8.82
N THR A 96 11.09 0.96 -8.72
CA THR A 96 11.59 2.16 -9.41
C THR A 96 12.55 2.98 -8.54
N VAL A 97 12.71 2.63 -7.26
CA VAL A 97 13.63 3.28 -6.31
C VAL A 97 14.78 2.36 -5.93
N ILE A 98 14.49 1.10 -5.58
CA ILE A 98 15.50 0.10 -5.23
C ILE A 98 15.39 -1.14 -6.10
N SER A 99 16.49 -1.89 -6.25
CA SER A 99 16.45 -3.13 -7.01
C SER A 99 15.63 -4.23 -6.31
N PRO A 100 15.12 -5.22 -7.07
CA PRO A 100 14.45 -6.38 -6.47
C PRO A 100 15.30 -7.11 -5.42
N GLU A 101 16.63 -7.16 -5.61
CA GLU A 101 17.55 -7.78 -4.66
C GLU A 101 17.59 -7.01 -3.33
N LEU A 102 17.69 -5.67 -3.38
CA LEU A 102 17.62 -4.83 -2.19
C LEU A 102 16.26 -4.94 -1.50
N HIS A 103 15.17 -4.96 -2.27
CA HIS A 103 13.84 -5.18 -1.71
C HIS A 103 13.75 -6.54 -0.98
N LYS A 104 14.26 -7.61 -1.60
CA LYS A 104 14.30 -8.94 -1.00
C LYS A 104 15.08 -8.97 0.31
N GLU A 105 16.24 -8.30 0.35
CA GLU A 105 17.13 -8.32 1.49
C GLU A 105 16.66 -7.40 2.63
N PHE A 106 16.25 -6.16 2.30
CA PHE A 106 16.02 -5.12 3.29
C PHE A 106 14.54 -4.77 3.54
N CYS A 107 13.59 -5.27 2.71
CA CYS A 107 12.16 -5.05 2.92
C CYS A 107 11.45 -6.35 3.33
N LEU A 108 11.56 -7.40 2.52
CA LEU A 108 10.79 -8.63 2.69
C LEU A 108 10.83 -9.22 4.12
N PRO A 109 11.97 -9.42 4.79
CA PRO A 109 11.98 -10.06 6.11
C PRO A 109 11.32 -9.19 7.19
N TYR A 110 11.45 -7.89 7.10
CA TYR A 110 10.89 -6.94 8.06
C TYR A 110 9.39 -6.75 7.87
N ASP A 111 8.94 -6.67 6.61
CA ASP A 111 7.52 -6.58 6.28
C ASP A 111 6.79 -7.86 6.66
N THR A 112 7.38 -9.04 6.38
CA THR A 112 6.84 -10.35 6.81
C THR A 112 6.61 -10.38 8.32
N ALA A 113 7.59 -9.98 9.12
CA ALA A 113 7.47 -9.99 10.58
C ALA A 113 6.36 -9.05 11.09
N MET A 114 6.18 -7.89 10.44
CA MET A 114 5.07 -6.98 10.77
C MET A 114 3.71 -7.57 10.39
N HIS A 115 3.60 -8.19 9.19
CA HIS A 115 2.35 -8.79 8.72
C HIS A 115 1.94 -9.98 9.60
N GLU A 116 2.88 -10.84 9.99
CA GLU A 116 2.62 -11.93 10.95
C GLU A 116 2.07 -11.39 12.28
N ALA A 117 2.65 -10.30 12.80
CA ALA A 117 2.18 -9.67 14.04
C ALA A 117 0.77 -9.07 13.89
N LEU A 118 0.45 -8.44 12.75
CA LEU A 118 -0.87 -7.88 12.44
C LEU A 118 -1.91 -8.99 12.27
N HIS A 119 -1.60 -10.05 11.53
CA HIS A 119 -2.45 -11.24 11.39
C HIS A 119 -2.70 -11.93 12.73
N GLY A 120 -1.70 -11.95 13.62
CA GLY A 120 -1.86 -12.44 15.00
C GLY A 120 -2.91 -11.66 15.83
N LEU A 121 -3.24 -10.44 15.40
CA LEU A 121 -4.31 -9.60 15.94
C LEU A 121 -5.60 -9.63 15.12
N ASN A 122 -5.67 -10.48 14.09
CA ASN A 122 -6.78 -10.64 13.13
C ASN A 122 -7.03 -9.42 12.24
N PHE A 123 -6.01 -8.64 11.90
CA PHE A 123 -6.12 -7.59 10.90
C PHE A 123 -5.82 -8.13 9.50
N LEU A 124 -6.54 -7.64 8.49
CA LEU A 124 -6.12 -7.73 7.09
C LEU A 124 -5.07 -6.67 6.82
N VAL A 125 -4.12 -6.98 5.92
CA VAL A 125 -2.97 -6.12 5.62
C VAL A 125 -2.92 -5.76 4.15
N THR A 126 -2.79 -4.47 3.84
CA THR A 126 -2.47 -4.00 2.50
C THR A 126 -1.04 -3.47 2.43
N TYR A 127 -0.30 -3.91 1.40
CA TYR A 127 1.06 -3.46 1.14
C TYR A 127 1.06 -2.30 0.16
N HIS A 128 1.40 -1.11 0.65
CA HIS A 128 1.49 0.11 -0.14
C HIS A 128 2.82 0.19 -0.88
N THR A 129 2.76 0.40 -2.20
CA THR A 129 3.97 0.56 -3.04
C THR A 129 3.67 1.56 -4.15
N CYS A 130 3.70 2.86 -3.84
CA CYS A 130 3.55 3.88 -4.87
C CYS A 130 4.82 3.92 -5.74
N GLY A 131 4.69 3.45 -6.98
CA GLY A 131 5.79 3.29 -7.92
C GLY A 131 5.78 1.92 -8.61
N GLY A 132 6.96 1.46 -9.01
CA GLY A 132 7.10 0.19 -9.71
C GLY A 132 6.96 -1.03 -8.81
N THR A 133 6.29 -2.05 -9.35
CA THR A 133 6.16 -3.36 -8.70
C THR A 133 6.81 -4.48 -9.51
N HIS A 134 7.23 -4.21 -10.75
CA HIS A 134 7.87 -5.21 -11.59
C HIS A 134 9.17 -5.74 -10.99
N GLY A 135 9.25 -7.05 -10.84
CA GLY A 135 10.39 -7.75 -10.23
C GLY A 135 10.28 -7.97 -8.72
N ILE A 136 9.34 -7.31 -8.03
CA ILE A 136 9.08 -7.48 -6.59
C ILE A 136 7.70 -8.10 -6.28
N GLU A 137 6.92 -8.44 -7.31
CA GLU A 137 5.55 -8.95 -7.17
C GLU A 137 5.49 -10.19 -6.26
N GLU A 138 6.43 -11.11 -6.46
CA GLU A 138 6.50 -12.34 -5.66
C GLU A 138 6.90 -12.04 -4.20
N TYR A 139 7.70 -11.02 -3.95
CA TYR A 139 8.07 -10.64 -2.59
C TYR A 139 6.89 -9.99 -1.85
N ILE A 140 6.04 -9.22 -2.58
CA ILE A 140 4.79 -8.68 -2.02
C ILE A 140 3.83 -9.80 -1.60
N VAL A 141 3.75 -10.89 -2.38
CA VAL A 141 2.96 -12.07 -1.98
C VAL A 141 3.62 -12.82 -0.81
N GLN A 142 4.95 -13.00 -0.85
CA GLN A 142 5.70 -13.73 0.17
C GLN A 142 5.72 -13.04 1.52
N ASN A 143 5.60 -11.70 1.57
CA ASN A 143 5.55 -10.99 2.84
C ASN A 143 4.22 -11.18 3.60
N GLY A 144 3.25 -11.89 2.99
CA GLY A 144 1.99 -12.26 3.61
C GLY A 144 0.91 -11.18 3.56
N ALA A 145 1.05 -10.12 2.75
CA ALA A 145 -0.01 -9.13 2.60
C ALA A 145 -1.26 -9.73 1.94
N ASP A 146 -2.45 -9.30 2.39
CA ASP A 146 -3.74 -9.71 1.81
C ASP A 146 -4.08 -8.91 0.55
N ALA A 147 -3.56 -7.69 0.44
CA ALA A 147 -3.73 -6.82 -0.71
C ALA A 147 -2.45 -6.06 -1.06
N SER A 148 -2.25 -5.76 -2.35
CA SER A 148 -1.26 -4.81 -2.84
C SER A 148 -1.96 -3.54 -3.34
N GLU A 149 -1.47 -2.41 -2.92
CA GLU A 149 -1.86 -1.08 -3.44
C GLU A 149 -0.57 -0.29 -3.77
N THR A 150 -0.54 0.62 -4.58
CA THR A 150 -1.46 1.47 -5.31
C THR A 150 -1.76 0.95 -6.73
N VAL A 151 -1.05 -0.06 -7.13
CA VAL A 151 -1.09 -0.65 -8.49
C VAL A 151 -0.91 0.45 -9.54
N ALA A 152 0.14 1.27 -9.35
CA ALA A 152 0.39 2.45 -10.17
C ALA A 152 0.70 2.06 -11.63
N PRO A 153 -0.06 2.58 -12.62
CA PRO A 153 0.28 2.40 -14.03
C PRO A 153 1.54 3.21 -14.40
N PRO A 154 2.18 2.91 -15.55
CA PRO A 154 3.39 3.62 -15.99
C PRO A 154 3.23 5.14 -16.10
N SER A 155 2.02 5.64 -16.37
CA SER A 155 1.72 7.07 -16.49
C SER A 155 1.91 7.87 -15.19
N VAL A 156 1.95 7.20 -14.04
CA VAL A 156 2.12 7.83 -12.71
C VAL A 156 3.21 7.15 -11.88
N GLY A 157 4.26 6.68 -12.54
CA GLY A 157 5.48 6.18 -11.89
C GLY A 157 5.53 4.68 -11.65
N GLY A 158 4.54 3.92 -12.09
CA GLY A 158 4.62 2.47 -12.15
C GLY A 158 5.55 1.99 -13.28
N ASN A 159 5.84 0.69 -13.33
CA ASN A 159 6.68 0.09 -14.37
C ASN A 159 6.06 -1.18 -14.98
N GLN A 160 4.79 -1.41 -14.74
CA GLN A 160 3.95 -2.40 -15.40
C GLN A 160 2.48 -1.97 -15.33
N GLU A 161 1.68 -2.50 -16.25
CA GLU A 161 0.25 -2.24 -16.27
C GLU A 161 -0.49 -3.03 -15.18
N PRO A 162 -1.60 -2.50 -14.60
CA PRO A 162 -2.37 -3.18 -13.56
C PRO A 162 -2.79 -4.61 -13.92
N TRP A 163 -3.17 -4.87 -15.16
CA TRP A 163 -3.55 -6.21 -15.63
C TRP A 163 -2.37 -7.17 -15.78
N GLU A 164 -1.15 -6.67 -15.93
CA GLU A 164 0.06 -7.51 -15.91
C GLU A 164 0.35 -8.00 -14.49
N LEU A 165 0.22 -7.13 -13.51
CA LEU A 165 0.30 -7.50 -12.09
C LEU A 165 -0.80 -8.51 -11.73
N LYS A 166 -2.06 -8.25 -12.18
CA LYS A 166 -3.19 -9.19 -11.98
C LYS A 166 -2.88 -10.59 -12.49
N ARG A 167 -2.34 -10.72 -13.69
CA ARG A 167 -1.98 -12.04 -14.25
C ARG A 167 -0.93 -12.78 -13.45
N LYS A 168 0.02 -12.05 -12.83
CA LYS A 168 1.13 -12.65 -12.09
C LYS A 168 0.70 -13.10 -10.68
N VAL A 169 -0.01 -12.24 -9.96
CA VAL A 169 -0.25 -12.45 -8.53
C VAL A 169 -1.72 -12.36 -8.10
N GLY A 170 -2.61 -11.92 -8.96
CA GLY A 170 -4.01 -11.63 -8.62
C GLY A 170 -4.86 -12.83 -8.18
N ALA A 171 -4.37 -14.06 -8.36
CA ALA A 171 -5.00 -15.26 -7.80
C ALA A 171 -4.64 -15.50 -6.30
N ARG A 172 -3.66 -14.77 -5.77
CA ARG A 172 -3.09 -14.98 -4.43
C ARG A 172 -3.23 -13.76 -3.53
N ILE A 173 -3.40 -12.57 -4.10
CA ILE A 173 -3.45 -11.30 -3.38
C ILE A 173 -4.47 -10.39 -4.06
N ALA A 174 -5.24 -9.64 -3.28
CA ALA A 174 -6.12 -8.62 -3.83
C ALA A 174 -5.32 -7.41 -4.36
N LEU A 175 -5.86 -6.71 -5.34
CA LEU A 175 -5.25 -5.50 -5.91
C LEU A 175 -6.13 -4.29 -5.66
N ILE A 176 -5.52 -3.17 -5.23
CA ILE A 176 -6.21 -1.91 -4.94
C ILE A 176 -5.52 -0.79 -5.72
N GLY A 177 -6.27 -0.05 -6.54
CA GLY A 177 -5.71 1.08 -7.28
C GLY A 177 -5.94 1.01 -8.78
N GLY A 178 -4.94 1.40 -9.55
CA GLY A 178 -4.90 1.30 -11.01
C GLY A 178 -5.40 2.53 -11.76
N VAL A 179 -6.17 3.43 -11.13
CA VAL A 179 -6.64 4.65 -11.79
C VAL A 179 -5.62 5.77 -11.64
N ASP A 180 -5.12 6.25 -12.76
CA ASP A 180 -4.23 7.43 -12.82
C ASP A 180 -4.93 8.64 -12.20
N GLN A 181 -4.46 9.07 -11.03
CA GLN A 181 -5.06 10.17 -10.28
C GLN A 181 -4.87 11.54 -10.94
N HIS A 182 -3.84 11.69 -11.76
CA HIS A 182 -3.55 12.96 -12.42
C HIS A 182 -4.21 13.06 -13.82
N ASN A 183 -3.81 12.18 -14.74
CA ASN A 183 -4.26 12.26 -16.13
C ASN A 183 -5.72 11.82 -16.31
N THR A 184 -6.20 10.87 -15.47
CA THR A 184 -7.59 10.41 -15.56
C THR A 184 -8.50 11.19 -14.61
N LEU A 185 -8.22 11.17 -13.29
CA LEU A 185 -9.16 11.75 -12.31
C LEU A 185 -9.11 13.28 -12.29
N THR A 186 -7.93 13.90 -12.35
CA THR A 186 -7.82 15.36 -12.22
C THR A 186 -8.07 16.07 -13.55
N THR A 187 -7.45 15.62 -14.64
CA THR A 187 -7.48 16.33 -15.92
C THR A 187 -8.31 15.66 -17.01
N GLY A 188 -8.74 14.40 -16.80
CA GLY A 188 -9.55 13.65 -17.75
C GLY A 188 -11.00 14.17 -17.85
N SER A 189 -11.61 13.93 -19.01
CA SER A 189 -13.04 14.16 -19.21
C SER A 189 -13.89 13.12 -18.46
N PRO A 190 -15.19 13.39 -18.22
CA PRO A 190 -16.10 12.38 -17.68
C PRO A 190 -16.11 11.06 -18.46
N GLU A 191 -15.94 11.12 -19.78
CA GLU A 191 -15.88 9.95 -20.64
C GLU A 191 -14.58 9.15 -20.41
N ASP A 192 -13.43 9.84 -20.31
CA ASP A 192 -12.14 9.21 -20.04
C ASP A 192 -12.15 8.47 -18.69
N ILE A 193 -12.75 9.10 -17.66
CA ILE A 193 -12.89 8.50 -16.34
C ILE A 193 -13.73 7.22 -16.40
N ARG A 194 -14.90 7.27 -17.04
CA ARG A 194 -15.78 6.12 -17.20
C ARG A 194 -15.10 4.97 -17.95
N ASN A 195 -14.48 5.29 -19.08
CA ASN A 195 -13.79 4.32 -19.92
C ASN A 195 -12.64 3.65 -19.15
N LYS A 196 -11.87 4.42 -18.37
CA LYS A 196 -10.78 3.87 -17.56
C LYS A 196 -11.29 2.95 -16.45
N VAL A 197 -12.37 3.29 -15.76
CA VAL A 197 -12.98 2.44 -14.74
C VAL A 197 -13.43 1.11 -15.33
N PHE A 198 -14.15 1.15 -16.47
CA PHE A 198 -14.62 -0.07 -17.13
C PHE A 198 -13.47 -0.92 -17.66
N GLU A 199 -12.44 -0.30 -18.28
CA GLU A 199 -11.24 -1.00 -18.73
C GLU A 199 -10.55 -1.74 -17.58
N LEU A 200 -10.35 -1.06 -16.44
CA LEU A 200 -9.72 -1.67 -15.27
C LEU A 200 -10.58 -2.79 -14.70
N PHE A 201 -11.88 -2.59 -14.61
CA PHE A 201 -12.76 -3.63 -14.12
C PHE A 201 -12.78 -4.87 -15.04
N GLU A 202 -12.82 -4.67 -16.35
CA GLU A 202 -12.77 -5.75 -17.36
C GLU A 202 -11.44 -6.52 -17.31
N LYS A 203 -10.30 -5.82 -17.14
CA LYS A 203 -8.96 -6.43 -17.22
C LYS A 203 -8.38 -6.86 -15.88
N VAL A 204 -8.75 -6.20 -14.79
CA VAL A 204 -8.20 -6.44 -13.45
C VAL A 204 -9.26 -6.99 -12.48
N GLY A 205 -10.50 -6.57 -12.64
CA GLY A 205 -11.65 -7.02 -11.83
C GLY A 205 -12.11 -8.44 -12.13
N VAL A 206 -11.72 -9.01 -13.26
CA VAL A 206 -12.06 -10.40 -13.65
C VAL A 206 -11.72 -11.36 -12.49
N ASP A 207 -12.64 -12.25 -12.16
CA ASP A 207 -12.50 -13.24 -11.09
C ASP A 207 -12.40 -12.66 -9.66
N GLY A 208 -12.72 -11.38 -9.47
CA GLY A 208 -12.70 -10.73 -8.15
C GLY A 208 -11.30 -10.33 -7.66
N GLY A 209 -11.19 -10.03 -6.37
CA GLY A 209 -9.92 -9.62 -5.75
C GLY A 209 -9.40 -8.28 -6.28
N TYR A 210 -10.29 -7.35 -6.64
CA TYR A 210 -9.91 -6.03 -7.11
C TYR A 210 -10.79 -4.93 -6.48
N ILE A 211 -10.14 -3.87 -6.02
CA ILE A 211 -10.79 -2.64 -5.56
C ILE A 211 -10.32 -1.50 -6.47
N CYS A 212 -11.23 -0.98 -7.31
CA CYS A 212 -10.94 0.14 -8.17
C CYS A 212 -10.75 1.41 -7.32
N SER A 213 -9.55 1.98 -7.38
CA SER A 213 -9.16 3.16 -6.62
C SER A 213 -8.18 4.02 -7.43
N ALA A 214 -7.99 5.26 -7.00
CA ALA A 214 -6.84 6.06 -7.44
C ALA A 214 -5.54 5.31 -7.10
N SER A 215 -4.52 5.47 -7.96
CA SER A 215 -3.21 4.82 -7.74
C SER A 215 -2.39 5.48 -6.64
N ASP A 216 -2.71 6.71 -6.29
CA ASP A 216 -2.07 7.44 -5.19
C ASP A 216 -2.94 8.64 -4.78
N HIS A 217 -2.41 9.48 -3.90
CA HIS A 217 -3.07 10.70 -3.45
C HIS A 217 -3.44 11.63 -4.61
N PHE A 218 -4.56 12.30 -4.45
CA PHE A 218 -5.00 13.37 -5.36
C PHE A 218 -5.43 14.59 -4.53
N PHE A 219 -5.00 15.78 -4.94
CA PHE A 219 -5.20 16.99 -4.15
C PHE A 219 -6.19 17.96 -4.81
N ASP A 220 -6.05 18.22 -6.11
CA ASP A 220 -6.82 19.23 -6.85
C ASP A 220 -7.85 18.61 -7.81
N THR A 221 -8.28 17.38 -7.53
CA THR A 221 -9.25 16.69 -8.38
C THR A 221 -10.64 17.31 -8.24
N PRO A 222 -11.29 17.72 -9.33
CA PRO A 222 -12.64 18.26 -9.30
C PRO A 222 -13.63 17.26 -8.67
N VAL A 223 -14.49 17.74 -7.76
CA VAL A 223 -15.49 16.93 -7.09
C VAL A 223 -16.43 16.24 -8.10
N GLU A 224 -16.73 16.90 -9.21
CA GLU A 224 -17.56 16.32 -10.27
C GLU A 224 -16.90 15.10 -10.91
N ASN A 225 -15.57 15.12 -11.10
CA ASN A 225 -14.81 13.96 -11.59
C ASN A 225 -14.86 12.80 -10.60
N LEU A 226 -14.78 13.07 -9.29
CA LEU A 226 -14.93 12.03 -8.26
C LEU A 226 -16.35 11.43 -8.26
N LYS A 227 -17.38 12.23 -8.52
CA LYS A 227 -18.76 11.73 -8.66
C LYS A 227 -18.91 10.84 -9.90
N VAL A 228 -18.29 11.21 -11.02
CA VAL A 228 -18.28 10.39 -12.25
C VAL A 228 -17.57 9.07 -12.00
N PHE A 229 -16.39 9.10 -11.34
CA PHE A 229 -15.66 7.92 -10.95
C PHE A 229 -16.50 6.98 -10.07
N ALA A 230 -17.12 7.51 -9.01
CA ALA A 230 -17.96 6.75 -8.11
C ALA A 230 -19.20 6.17 -8.80
N ALA A 231 -19.81 6.92 -9.73
CA ALA A 231 -20.96 6.44 -10.51
C ALA A 231 -20.54 5.28 -11.44
N ALA A 232 -19.43 5.43 -12.18
CA ALA A 232 -18.93 4.39 -13.06
C ALA A 232 -18.55 3.11 -12.28
N ALA A 233 -17.88 3.26 -11.13
CA ALA A 233 -17.52 2.12 -10.29
C ALA A 233 -18.75 1.35 -9.76
N LYS A 234 -19.86 2.03 -9.48
CA LYS A 234 -21.12 1.38 -9.06
C LYS A 234 -21.83 0.60 -10.18
N GLU A 235 -21.55 0.89 -11.44
CA GLU A 235 -22.06 0.14 -12.57
C GLU A 235 -21.30 -1.16 -12.79
N CYS A 236 -20.08 -1.27 -12.23
CA CYS A 236 -19.27 -2.48 -12.27
C CYS A 236 -19.77 -3.48 -11.18
N ALA A 237 -20.02 -4.71 -11.59
CA ALA A 237 -20.42 -5.79 -10.69
C ALA A 237 -19.63 -7.07 -11.04
N TYR A 238 -19.33 -7.88 -10.03
CA TYR A 238 -18.71 -9.19 -10.22
C TYR A 238 -19.77 -10.22 -10.64
#